data_3a71f021898b0170a73cd9fa8b6c4169
#
_entry.id   3a71f021898b0170a73cd9fa8b6c4169
#
_cell.length_a   1.000
_cell.length_b   1.000
_cell.length_c   1.000
_cell.angle_alpha   90.00
_cell.angle_beta   90.00
_cell.angle_gamma   90.00
#
_symmetry.space_group_name_H-M   'P 1'
#
loop_
_entity.id
_entity.type
_entity.pdbx_description
1 polymer ?
#
loop_
_entity_poly.entity_id
_entity_poly.type
_entity_poly.pdbx_seq_one_letter_code
_entity_poly.pdbx_strand_id
1 'polypeptide(L)'
;KKETLELMETLDLEEPIDRDVYNVGFGLIHQQYDMGEQVGKVLGHGGNTTCHHSMFNYIPELDVGIVVMTNSQSAIGFYATAGMTVLVEYLKEKGIVVEESKAECEHIKCDSNDMVGKYATGLGMMEIKRNNKSELVTKVSKIPIRLCPCKDGYYQCTPVKVIHKIPIFKSSIQGMRLKPATYLGEDIMLFEQSGKYHKTKGVIGCKYERTDIPDSFRAACGNYTIADEMFKDIKCKCQLKVEGEVLVLEIAALNVKLNSCLKVVGEDLAILQGFGRLAREMVKLQKKDDGYYLTFSGIVFKKI
;
A
#
# COMPACT_ATOMS: atom_id res chain seq x y z
N LYS A 1 13.64 12.72 -26.82
CA LYS A 1 14.95 13.41 -26.84
C LYS A 1 15.76 12.90 -25.66
N LYS A 2 17.09 12.94 -25.74
CA LYS A 2 17.98 12.42 -24.71
C LYS A 2 17.74 13.14 -23.36
N GLU A 3 17.61 14.44 -23.37
CA GLU A 3 17.36 15.26 -22.17
C GLU A 3 16.02 14.90 -21.49
N THR A 4 15.02 14.53 -22.26
CA THR A 4 13.72 14.08 -21.69
C THR A 4 13.85 12.73 -21.00
N LEU A 5 14.64 11.83 -21.58
CA LEU A 5 14.90 10.51 -20.97
C LEU A 5 15.71 10.67 -19.68
N GLU A 6 16.76 11.46 -19.71
CA GLU A 6 17.57 11.77 -18.53
C GLU A 6 16.71 12.35 -17.38
N LEU A 7 15.76 13.24 -17.72
CA LEU A 7 14.82 13.77 -16.73
C LEU A 7 13.89 12.69 -16.16
N MET A 8 13.42 11.75 -16.98
CA MET A 8 12.58 10.63 -16.52
C MET A 8 13.37 9.65 -15.63
N GLU A 9 14.66 9.47 -15.91
CA GLU A 9 15.57 8.57 -15.18
C GLU A 9 16.16 9.19 -13.92
N THR A 10 15.89 10.47 -13.68
CA THR A 10 16.33 11.19 -12.48
C THR A 10 15.16 11.32 -11.51
N LEU A 11 15.41 10.94 -10.26
CA LEU A 11 14.50 11.21 -9.15
C LEU A 11 15.09 12.39 -8.37
N ASP A 12 14.68 13.59 -8.76
CA ASP A 12 15.09 14.83 -8.09
C ASP A 12 14.14 15.10 -6.92
N LEU A 13 14.63 14.89 -5.71
CA LEU A 13 13.87 15.02 -4.48
C LEU A 13 14.64 15.92 -3.52
N GLU A 14 13.95 16.91 -2.96
CA GLU A 14 14.58 17.93 -2.11
C GLU A 14 15.03 17.34 -0.77
N GLU A 15 14.22 16.49 -0.15
CA GLU A 15 14.46 15.94 1.17
C GLU A 15 14.70 14.42 1.15
N PRO A 16 15.57 13.90 2.02
CA PRO A 16 15.79 12.44 2.09
C PRO A 16 14.53 11.61 2.33
N ILE A 17 13.56 12.13 3.08
CA ILE A 17 12.30 11.45 3.35
C ILE A 17 11.43 11.32 2.09
N ASP A 18 11.56 12.22 1.11
CA ASP A 18 10.81 12.14 -0.13
C ASP A 18 11.11 10.83 -0.87
N ARG A 19 12.35 10.33 -0.80
CA ARG A 19 12.73 9.04 -1.39
C ARG A 19 12.04 7.85 -0.74
N ASP A 20 11.68 7.95 0.54
CA ASP A 20 10.96 6.92 1.26
C ASP A 20 9.43 7.01 1.02
N VAL A 21 8.93 8.18 0.64
CA VAL A 21 7.53 8.46 0.36
C VAL A 21 7.20 8.29 -1.12
N TYR A 22 8.06 8.81 -1.99
CA TYR A 22 7.87 8.80 -3.44
C TYR A 22 9.00 8.04 -4.13
N ASN A 23 8.63 7.02 -4.87
CA ASN A 23 9.56 6.25 -5.70
C ASN A 23 9.22 6.36 -7.20
N VAL A 24 8.37 7.32 -7.56
CA VAL A 24 7.93 7.54 -8.94
C VAL A 24 8.37 8.92 -9.38
N GLY A 25 9.21 8.99 -10.41
CA GLY A 25 9.57 10.21 -11.10
C GLY A 25 8.57 10.53 -12.22
N PHE A 26 9.04 11.08 -13.33
CA PHE A 26 8.22 11.40 -14.51
C PHE A 26 7.77 10.13 -15.27
N GLY A 27 6.87 9.35 -14.64
CA GLY A 27 6.29 8.13 -15.21
C GLY A 27 7.09 6.85 -14.99
N LEU A 28 8.25 6.91 -14.33
CA LEU A 28 9.04 5.73 -14.00
C LEU A 28 9.08 5.49 -12.49
N ILE A 29 9.02 4.22 -12.09
CA ILE A 29 9.23 3.78 -10.71
C ILE A 29 10.73 3.59 -10.53
N HIS A 30 11.27 4.25 -9.51
CA HIS A 30 12.66 4.16 -9.12
C HIS A 30 12.79 3.32 -7.85
N GLN A 31 13.99 2.77 -7.61
CA GLN A 31 14.33 2.08 -6.35
C GLN A 31 13.42 0.91 -5.95
N GLN A 32 12.71 0.31 -6.92
CA GLN A 32 11.90 -0.87 -6.65
C GLN A 32 12.75 -2.14 -6.53
N TYR A 33 13.91 -2.15 -7.16
CA TYR A 33 14.82 -3.30 -7.19
C TYR A 33 16.19 -2.90 -6.64
N ASP A 34 16.80 -3.83 -5.91
CA ASP A 34 18.13 -3.72 -5.33
C ASP A 34 18.87 -5.02 -5.66
N MET A 35 19.69 -4.97 -6.70
CA MET A 35 20.37 -6.13 -7.27
C MET A 35 21.91 -5.97 -7.27
N GLY A 36 22.41 -5.00 -6.53
CA GLY A 36 23.85 -4.74 -6.39
C GLY A 36 24.40 -3.71 -7.38
N GLU A 37 25.63 -3.27 -7.10
CA GLU A 37 26.27 -2.16 -7.81
C GLU A 37 26.50 -2.44 -9.30
N GLN A 38 26.79 -3.70 -9.68
CA GLN A 38 27.03 -4.06 -11.08
C GLN A 38 25.75 -3.96 -11.93
N VAL A 39 24.58 -4.08 -11.33
CA VAL A 39 23.30 -3.95 -12.05
C VAL A 39 22.90 -2.49 -12.18
N GLY A 40 23.17 -1.67 -11.17
CA GLY A 40 22.78 -0.27 -11.17
C GLY A 40 21.28 -0.05 -10.95
N LYS A 41 20.72 1.01 -11.55
CA LYS A 41 19.31 1.37 -11.38
C LYS A 41 18.42 0.48 -12.26
N VAL A 42 17.34 -0.04 -11.67
CA VAL A 42 16.26 -0.66 -12.43
C VAL A 42 15.07 0.26 -12.44
N LEU A 43 14.71 0.74 -13.60
CA LEU A 43 13.62 1.68 -13.83
C LEU A 43 12.50 1.01 -14.59
N GLY A 44 11.27 1.39 -14.34
CA GLY A 44 10.15 0.81 -15.06
C GLY A 44 8.79 1.26 -14.58
N HIS A 45 7.76 0.61 -15.09
CA HIS A 45 6.39 0.82 -14.66
C HIS A 45 5.55 -0.44 -14.91
N GLY A 46 4.49 -0.62 -14.13
CA GLY A 46 3.49 -1.66 -14.33
C GLY A 46 2.17 -1.10 -14.82
N GLY A 47 1.41 -1.92 -15.53
CA GLY A 47 0.04 -1.62 -15.94
C GLY A 47 -0.89 -2.77 -15.57
N ASN A 48 -2.01 -2.44 -14.94
CA ASN A 48 -3.01 -3.42 -14.55
C ASN A 48 -4.40 -2.91 -14.93
N THR A 49 -5.11 -3.74 -15.66
CA THR A 49 -6.55 -3.61 -15.91
C THR A 49 -7.26 -4.85 -15.33
N THR A 50 -8.54 -5.01 -15.63
CA THR A 50 -9.30 -6.16 -15.15
C THR A 50 -8.74 -7.51 -15.63
N CYS A 51 -8.28 -7.57 -16.89
CA CYS A 51 -7.86 -8.82 -17.55
C CYS A 51 -6.45 -8.76 -18.12
N HIS A 52 -5.80 -7.60 -18.12
CA HIS A 52 -4.48 -7.42 -18.71
C HIS A 52 -3.52 -6.88 -17.68
N HIS A 53 -2.36 -7.49 -17.59
CA HIS A 53 -1.28 -7.04 -16.73
C HIS A 53 -0.01 -6.92 -17.55
N SER A 54 0.73 -5.85 -17.32
CA SER A 54 1.98 -5.60 -18.01
C SER A 54 3.00 -4.98 -17.05
N MET A 55 4.25 -5.22 -17.34
CA MET A 55 5.36 -4.46 -16.78
C MET A 55 6.41 -4.26 -17.84
N PHE A 56 7.13 -3.16 -17.74
CA PHE A 56 8.44 -3.03 -18.34
C PHE A 56 9.43 -2.59 -17.27
N ASN A 57 10.63 -3.12 -17.35
CA ASN A 57 11.77 -2.67 -16.57
C ASN A 57 12.99 -2.60 -17.47
N TYR A 58 13.85 -1.63 -17.24
CA TYR A 58 15.12 -1.51 -17.95
C TYR A 58 16.21 -0.99 -17.02
N ILE A 59 17.44 -1.24 -17.42
CA ILE A 59 18.66 -0.90 -16.71
C ILE A 59 19.46 0.00 -17.66
N PRO A 60 19.41 1.34 -17.47
CA PRO A 60 20.09 2.27 -18.37
C PRO A 60 21.58 2.00 -18.51
N GLU A 61 22.24 1.67 -17.39
CA GLU A 61 23.68 1.45 -17.32
C GLU A 61 24.14 0.22 -18.12
N LEU A 62 23.25 -0.74 -18.35
CA LEU A 62 23.53 -2.00 -19.04
C LEU A 62 22.89 -2.08 -20.44
N ASP A 63 22.09 -1.11 -20.82
CA ASP A 63 21.28 -1.11 -22.07
C ASP A 63 20.44 -2.39 -22.22
N VAL A 64 19.84 -2.84 -21.11
CA VAL A 64 19.04 -4.06 -21.03
C VAL A 64 17.65 -3.73 -20.51
N GLY A 65 16.64 -4.35 -21.10
CA GLY A 65 15.27 -4.20 -20.62
C GLY A 65 14.43 -5.47 -20.81
N ILE A 66 13.31 -5.51 -20.11
CA ILE A 66 12.32 -6.56 -20.22
C ILE A 66 10.92 -5.98 -20.24
N VAL A 67 10.08 -6.53 -21.10
CA VAL A 67 8.63 -6.25 -21.15
C VAL A 67 7.88 -7.57 -20.99
N VAL A 68 6.91 -7.58 -20.08
CA VAL A 68 6.00 -8.70 -19.89
C VAL A 68 4.57 -8.21 -20.07
N MET A 69 3.81 -8.92 -20.88
CA MET A 69 2.39 -8.64 -21.08
C MET A 69 1.59 -9.92 -20.92
N THR A 70 0.44 -9.83 -20.26
CA THR A 70 -0.49 -10.95 -20.06
C THR A 70 -1.92 -10.50 -20.32
N ASN A 71 -2.74 -11.43 -20.78
CA ASN A 71 -4.17 -11.24 -21.03
C ASN A 71 -5.03 -12.13 -20.11
N SER A 72 -4.52 -12.45 -18.93
CA SER A 72 -5.21 -13.29 -17.95
C SER A 72 -5.27 -12.64 -16.59
N GLN A 73 -6.47 -12.60 -16.02
CA GLN A 73 -6.71 -12.08 -14.67
C GLN A 73 -5.90 -12.84 -13.59
N SER A 74 -5.70 -14.15 -13.78
CA SER A 74 -4.91 -14.97 -12.83
C SER A 74 -3.41 -14.67 -12.85
N ALA A 75 -2.92 -13.94 -13.86
CA ALA A 75 -1.52 -13.59 -13.96
C ALA A 75 -1.07 -12.46 -13.03
N ILE A 76 -1.99 -11.79 -12.33
CA ILE A 76 -1.70 -10.61 -11.49
C ILE A 76 -0.58 -10.83 -10.45
N GLY A 77 -0.43 -12.02 -9.91
CA GLY A 77 0.63 -12.36 -8.96
C GLY A 77 1.91 -12.96 -9.59
N PHE A 78 1.90 -13.18 -10.90
CA PHE A 78 2.93 -13.95 -11.57
C PHE A 78 3.78 -13.13 -12.56
N TYR A 79 3.17 -12.22 -13.32
CA TYR A 79 3.83 -11.55 -14.45
C TYR A 79 5.10 -10.78 -14.05
N ALA A 80 5.07 -10.07 -12.93
CA ALA A 80 6.23 -9.32 -12.44
C ALA A 80 7.36 -10.25 -11.97
N THR A 81 7.01 -11.29 -11.22
CA THR A 81 7.99 -12.28 -10.74
C THR A 81 8.65 -13.03 -11.89
N ALA A 82 7.86 -13.46 -12.89
CA ALA A 82 8.38 -14.15 -14.07
C ALA A 82 9.35 -13.25 -14.85
N GLY A 83 8.96 -11.99 -15.10
CA GLY A 83 9.82 -11.05 -15.80
C GLY A 83 11.14 -10.81 -15.08
N MET A 84 11.09 -10.57 -13.78
CA MET A 84 12.32 -10.37 -12.99
C MET A 84 13.20 -11.61 -12.95
N THR A 85 12.63 -12.81 -12.89
CA THR A 85 13.40 -14.04 -12.94
C THR A 85 14.16 -14.15 -14.26
N VAL A 86 13.49 -13.89 -15.39
CA VAL A 86 14.14 -13.92 -16.72
C VAL A 86 15.25 -12.87 -16.81
N LEU A 87 15.00 -11.65 -16.34
CA LEU A 87 16.00 -10.58 -16.36
C LEU A 87 17.25 -10.98 -15.55
N VAL A 88 17.05 -11.48 -14.33
CA VAL A 88 18.14 -11.91 -13.46
C VAL A 88 18.98 -13.03 -14.09
N GLU A 89 18.33 -14.05 -14.66
CA GLU A 89 19.06 -15.15 -15.32
C GLU A 89 19.82 -14.66 -16.55
N TYR A 90 19.24 -13.76 -17.35
CA TYR A 90 19.94 -13.14 -18.47
C TYR A 90 21.20 -12.37 -18.03
N LEU A 91 21.10 -11.56 -16.95
CA LEU A 91 22.24 -10.81 -16.41
C LEU A 91 23.36 -11.76 -15.97
N LYS A 92 23.02 -12.86 -15.29
CA LYS A 92 23.99 -13.89 -14.87
C LYS A 92 24.68 -14.57 -16.06
N GLU A 93 23.93 -14.87 -17.12
CA GLU A 93 24.50 -15.43 -18.37
C GLU A 93 25.50 -14.46 -19.02
N LYS A 94 25.29 -13.14 -18.84
CA LYS A 94 26.24 -12.11 -19.28
C LYS A 94 27.42 -11.90 -18.32
N GLY A 95 27.51 -12.67 -17.26
CA GLY A 95 28.58 -12.58 -16.27
C GLY A 95 28.44 -11.43 -15.28
N ILE A 96 27.25 -10.80 -15.22
CA ILE A 96 26.96 -9.71 -14.28
C ILE A 96 26.59 -10.31 -12.92
N VAL A 97 27.26 -9.84 -11.87
CA VAL A 97 26.95 -10.27 -10.51
C VAL A 97 25.67 -9.63 -10.05
N VAL A 98 24.67 -10.47 -9.80
CA VAL A 98 23.37 -10.04 -9.24
C VAL A 98 23.35 -10.39 -7.75
N GLU A 99 23.30 -9.37 -6.93
CA GLU A 99 23.24 -9.53 -5.47
C GLU A 99 21.78 -9.70 -5.00
N GLU A 100 21.62 -10.47 -3.93
CA GLU A 100 20.32 -10.61 -3.29
C GLU A 100 20.12 -9.49 -2.25
N SER A 101 19.00 -8.79 -2.36
CA SER A 101 18.63 -7.79 -1.36
C SER A 101 18.44 -8.46 0.01
N LYS A 102 19.12 -7.95 1.03
CA LYS A 102 19.00 -8.43 2.41
C LYS A 102 18.26 -7.41 3.25
N ALA A 103 17.22 -7.87 3.94
CA ALA A 103 16.61 -7.10 5.03
C ALA A 103 17.51 -7.23 6.27
N GLU A 104 18.49 -6.33 6.39
CA GLU A 104 19.34 -6.29 7.57
C GLU A 104 18.64 -5.56 8.70
N CYS A 105 18.51 -6.20 9.85
CA CYS A 105 18.00 -5.58 11.07
C CYS A 105 18.90 -6.01 12.25
N GLU A 106 19.68 -5.06 12.72
CA GLU A 106 20.36 -5.18 14.01
C GLU A 106 19.34 -4.84 15.11
N HIS A 107 18.80 -5.87 15.76
CA HIS A 107 17.81 -5.70 16.81
C HIS A 107 18.38 -5.01 18.05
N ILE A 108 17.64 -4.03 18.55
CA ILE A 108 17.97 -3.32 19.79
C ILE A 108 16.83 -3.46 20.80
N LYS A 109 17.12 -3.15 22.07
CA LYS A 109 16.07 -2.90 23.08
C LYS A 109 15.67 -1.44 22.97
N CYS A 110 14.39 -1.18 22.81
CA CYS A 110 13.86 0.17 22.73
C CYS A 110 12.50 0.21 23.44
N ASP A 111 12.37 1.14 24.36
CA ASP A 111 11.12 1.38 25.10
C ASP A 111 10.33 2.56 24.53
N SER A 112 10.69 3.05 23.32
CA SER A 112 9.96 4.12 22.66
C SER A 112 8.49 3.76 22.42
N ASN A 113 7.62 4.74 22.55
CA ASN A 113 6.20 4.65 22.26
C ASN A 113 5.82 5.43 20.97
N ASP A 114 6.79 5.84 20.20
CA ASP A 114 6.62 6.63 18.97
C ASP A 114 5.73 5.94 17.92
N MET A 115 5.71 4.61 17.90
CA MET A 115 4.82 3.84 17.03
C MET A 115 3.43 3.59 17.61
N VAL A 116 3.22 3.79 18.92
CA VAL A 116 1.94 3.44 19.56
C VAL A 116 0.85 4.37 19.05
N GLY A 117 -0.24 3.78 18.56
CA GLY A 117 -1.37 4.54 18.06
C GLY A 117 -2.21 3.81 17.03
N LYS A 118 -3.15 4.54 16.46
CA LYS A 118 -4.02 4.08 15.39
C LYS A 118 -3.61 4.78 14.09
N TYR A 119 -3.52 4.00 13.04
CA TYR A 119 -3.13 4.48 11.71
C TYR A 119 -4.19 4.06 10.70
N ALA A 120 -4.63 5.01 9.89
CA ALA A 120 -5.51 4.75 8.76
C ALA A 120 -4.66 4.29 7.58
N THR A 121 -4.97 3.12 7.05
CA THR A 121 -4.26 2.50 5.92
C THR A 121 -5.24 2.14 4.80
N GLY A 122 -4.75 1.84 3.61
CA GLY A 122 -5.58 1.33 2.51
C GLY A 122 -6.23 -0.04 2.77
N LEU A 123 -5.79 -0.74 3.83
CA LEU A 123 -6.35 -2.03 4.26
C LEU A 123 -7.24 -1.91 5.51
N GLY A 124 -7.52 -0.70 5.97
CA GLY A 124 -8.29 -0.39 7.16
C GLY A 124 -7.46 0.18 8.31
N MET A 125 -8.02 0.13 9.49
CA MET A 125 -7.36 0.61 10.72
C MET A 125 -6.25 -0.35 11.13
N MET A 126 -5.04 0.16 11.26
CA MET A 126 -3.92 -0.51 11.91
C MET A 126 -3.71 0.08 13.31
N GLU A 127 -3.87 -0.73 14.33
CA GLU A 127 -3.58 -0.33 15.70
C GLU A 127 -2.25 -0.94 16.15
N ILE A 128 -1.34 -0.12 16.65
CA ILE A 128 -0.08 -0.54 17.25
C ILE A 128 -0.17 -0.24 18.74
N LYS A 129 0.06 -1.27 19.55
CA LYS A 129 -0.02 -1.18 21.03
C LYS A 129 1.00 -2.10 21.71
N ARG A 130 1.20 -1.88 22.99
CA ARG A 130 1.96 -2.83 23.83
C ARG A 130 1.06 -3.94 24.34
N ASN A 131 1.57 -5.16 24.30
CA ASN A 131 0.92 -6.30 24.94
C ASN A 131 1.33 -6.41 26.43
N ASN A 132 0.82 -7.43 27.13
CA ASN A 132 1.12 -7.68 28.54
C ASN A 132 2.61 -7.99 28.82
N LYS A 133 3.41 -8.23 27.79
CA LYS A 133 4.87 -8.43 27.87
C LYS A 133 5.66 -7.19 27.47
N SER A 134 5.00 -6.03 27.37
CA SER A 134 5.57 -4.77 26.88
C SER A 134 6.10 -4.81 25.44
N GLU A 135 5.76 -5.86 24.66
CA GLU A 135 6.14 -5.94 23.26
C GLU A 135 5.20 -5.10 22.39
N LEU A 136 5.72 -4.41 21.37
CA LEU A 136 4.92 -3.73 20.37
C LEU A 136 4.27 -4.77 19.45
N VAL A 137 2.96 -4.68 19.31
CA VAL A 137 2.17 -5.61 18.50
C VAL A 137 1.15 -4.85 17.65
N THR A 138 0.88 -5.43 16.50
CA THR A 138 -0.19 -4.99 15.59
C THR A 138 -0.87 -6.19 14.94
N LYS A 139 -1.86 -5.94 14.08
CA LYS A 139 -2.46 -6.96 13.21
C LYS A 139 -2.45 -6.46 11.78
N VAL A 140 -1.99 -7.29 10.86
CA VAL A 140 -2.11 -7.09 9.42
C VAL A 140 -3.01 -8.18 8.87
N SER A 141 -4.13 -7.81 8.25
CA SER A 141 -5.15 -8.76 7.76
C SER A 141 -5.56 -9.82 8.81
N LYS A 142 -5.77 -9.38 10.07
CA LYS A 142 -6.09 -10.20 11.26
C LYS A 142 -4.92 -11.05 11.78
N ILE A 143 -3.77 -11.02 11.16
CA ILE A 143 -2.57 -11.77 11.60
C ILE A 143 -1.84 -10.96 12.67
N PRO A 144 -1.61 -11.51 13.87
CA PRO A 144 -0.86 -10.83 14.90
C PRO A 144 0.63 -10.78 14.55
N ILE A 145 1.19 -9.59 14.62
CA ILE A 145 2.58 -9.27 14.29
C ILE A 145 3.23 -8.59 15.47
N ARG A 146 4.43 -8.99 15.80
CA ARG A 146 5.31 -8.31 16.72
C ARG A 146 6.25 -7.40 15.94
N LEU A 147 6.48 -6.20 16.45
CA LEU A 147 7.37 -5.19 15.90
C LEU A 147 8.65 -5.17 16.74
N CYS A 148 9.75 -5.55 16.12
CA CYS A 148 11.06 -5.64 16.76
C CYS A 148 11.91 -4.43 16.32
N PRO A 149 12.34 -3.54 17.26
CA PRO A 149 13.09 -2.34 16.90
C PRO A 149 14.47 -2.69 16.36
N CYS A 150 14.87 -2.00 15.30
CA CYS A 150 16.17 -2.07 14.65
C CYS A 150 16.95 -0.77 14.90
N LYS A 151 18.28 -0.84 14.84
CA LYS A 151 19.20 0.28 15.10
C LYS A 151 19.00 1.47 14.14
N ASP A 152 18.51 1.22 12.93
CA ASP A 152 18.24 2.22 11.90
C ASP A 152 16.89 2.95 12.05
N GLY A 153 16.19 2.71 13.17
CA GLY A 153 14.89 3.32 13.49
C GLY A 153 13.69 2.62 12.83
N TYR A 154 13.92 1.57 12.05
CA TYR A 154 12.83 0.70 11.59
C TYR A 154 12.46 -0.33 12.66
N TYR A 155 11.27 -0.89 12.50
CA TYR A 155 10.76 -1.99 13.31
C TYR A 155 10.45 -3.17 12.41
N GLN A 156 11.18 -4.26 12.58
CA GLN A 156 10.97 -5.47 11.79
C GLN A 156 9.67 -6.18 12.19
N CYS A 157 8.85 -6.49 11.20
CA CYS A 157 7.62 -7.24 11.37
C CYS A 157 7.92 -8.74 11.55
N THR A 158 7.55 -9.29 12.68
CA THR A 158 7.77 -10.70 12.99
C THR A 158 6.43 -11.37 13.34
N PRO A 159 5.99 -12.40 12.59
CA PRO A 159 4.77 -13.14 12.91
C PRO A 159 4.85 -13.75 14.31
N VAL A 160 3.76 -13.71 15.08
CA VAL A 160 3.68 -14.39 16.37
C VAL A 160 3.62 -15.91 16.12
N LYS A 161 4.31 -16.68 16.98
CA LYS A 161 4.63 -18.13 16.83
C LYS A 161 3.54 -19.07 16.28
N VAL A 162 2.27 -18.75 16.43
CA VAL A 162 1.16 -19.61 15.98
C VAL A 162 1.07 -19.71 14.44
N ILE A 163 1.62 -18.75 13.72
CA ILE A 163 1.45 -18.62 12.25
C ILE A 163 2.66 -19.11 11.46
N HIS A 164 3.75 -19.48 12.13
CA HIS A 164 4.95 -20.03 11.46
C HIS A 164 4.70 -21.31 10.63
N LYS A 165 3.54 -21.94 10.78
CA LYS A 165 3.18 -23.17 10.06
C LYS A 165 2.50 -22.93 8.70
N ILE A 166 2.20 -21.67 8.33
CA ILE A 166 1.54 -21.35 7.06
C ILE A 166 2.56 -20.66 6.13
N PRO A 167 3.11 -21.37 5.13
CA PRO A 167 4.22 -20.88 4.29
C PRO A 167 3.91 -19.56 3.54
N ILE A 168 2.67 -19.40 3.07
CA ILE A 168 2.23 -18.25 2.26
C ILE A 168 2.33 -16.92 3.05
N PHE A 169 2.01 -16.94 4.35
CA PHE A 169 2.08 -15.75 5.20
C PHE A 169 3.51 -15.40 5.62
N LYS A 170 4.39 -16.39 5.69
CA LYS A 170 5.80 -16.17 6.04
C LYS A 170 6.50 -15.30 5.00
N SER A 171 6.25 -15.54 3.72
CA SER A 171 6.87 -14.80 2.62
C SER A 171 6.37 -13.34 2.52
N SER A 172 5.09 -13.08 2.82
CA SER A 172 4.52 -11.73 2.70
C SER A 172 4.91 -10.76 3.83
N ILE A 173 5.31 -11.29 4.99
CA ILE A 173 5.68 -10.47 6.17
C ILE A 173 7.20 -10.50 6.37
N GLN A 174 7.87 -11.55 5.90
CA GLN A 174 9.31 -11.64 5.97
C GLN A 174 9.96 -10.53 5.15
N GLY A 175 10.84 -9.75 5.78
CA GLY A 175 11.46 -8.58 5.14
C GLY A 175 10.63 -7.29 5.21
N MET A 176 9.43 -7.33 5.81
CA MET A 176 8.64 -6.13 6.05
C MET A 176 9.13 -5.41 7.29
N ARG A 177 9.35 -4.11 7.18
CA ARG A 177 9.73 -3.20 8.27
C ARG A 177 8.84 -1.96 8.25
N LEU A 178 8.56 -1.39 9.42
CA LEU A 178 7.79 -0.17 9.59
C LEU A 178 8.63 0.89 10.30
N LYS A 179 8.40 2.16 9.98
CA LYS A 179 9.06 3.30 10.64
C LYS A 179 8.08 4.46 10.77
N PRO A 180 7.88 5.02 11.99
CA PRO A 180 7.14 6.25 12.14
C PRO A 180 7.96 7.41 11.59
N ALA A 181 7.28 8.35 10.95
CA ALA A 181 7.89 9.56 10.42
C ALA A 181 6.86 10.70 10.38
N THR A 182 7.32 11.92 10.23
CA THR A 182 6.47 13.07 9.96
C THR A 182 6.76 13.57 8.55
N TYR A 183 5.73 13.77 7.75
CA TYR A 183 5.85 14.26 6.38
C TYR A 183 4.79 15.32 6.11
N LEU A 184 5.22 16.52 5.68
CA LEU A 184 4.35 17.69 5.46
C LEU A 184 3.43 17.99 6.65
N GLY A 185 3.93 17.81 7.88
CA GLY A 185 3.19 18.04 9.12
C GLY A 185 2.22 16.91 9.51
N GLU A 186 2.16 15.83 8.77
CA GLU A 186 1.34 14.64 9.09
C GLU A 186 2.21 13.50 9.62
N ASP A 187 1.78 12.86 10.70
CA ASP A 187 2.40 11.64 11.21
C ASP A 187 2.04 10.47 10.30
N ILE A 188 3.05 9.90 9.67
CA ILE A 188 2.90 8.78 8.73
C ILE A 188 3.60 7.52 9.23
N MET A 189 3.21 6.40 8.67
CA MET A 189 3.89 5.12 8.85
C MET A 189 4.53 4.70 7.54
N LEU A 190 5.85 4.78 7.48
CA LEU A 190 6.64 4.25 6.37
C LEU A 190 6.68 2.72 6.44
N PHE A 191 6.73 2.08 5.30
CA PHE A 191 7.06 0.67 5.19
C PHE A 191 8.25 0.46 4.26
N GLU A 192 9.00 -0.58 4.54
CA GLU A 192 9.98 -1.16 3.64
C GLU A 192 9.69 -2.65 3.52
N GLN A 193 9.63 -3.16 2.32
CA GLN A 193 9.49 -4.57 2.02
C GLN A 193 10.68 -5.03 1.19
N SER A 194 11.49 -5.89 1.75
CA SER A 194 12.62 -6.50 1.05
C SER A 194 12.27 -7.92 0.61
N GLY A 195 12.54 -8.23 -0.64
CA GLY A 195 12.51 -9.57 -1.22
C GLY A 195 13.87 -9.93 -1.79
N LYS A 196 13.94 -11.01 -2.56
CA LYS A 196 15.22 -11.53 -3.06
C LYS A 196 16.02 -10.51 -3.89
N TYR A 197 15.32 -9.76 -4.75
CA TYR A 197 15.94 -8.80 -5.68
C TYR A 197 15.20 -7.46 -5.68
N HIS A 198 14.30 -7.24 -4.75
CA HIS A 198 13.55 -6.00 -4.69
C HIS A 198 13.53 -5.43 -3.28
N LYS A 199 13.43 -4.11 -3.22
CA LYS A 199 13.29 -3.34 -2.00
C LYS A 199 12.30 -2.22 -2.27
N THR A 200 11.06 -2.42 -1.82
CA THR A 200 9.99 -1.44 -2.01
C THR A 200 9.83 -0.62 -0.74
N LYS A 201 9.80 0.68 -0.88
CA LYS A 201 9.51 1.62 0.20
C LYS A 201 8.26 2.43 -0.13
N GLY A 202 7.62 2.95 0.91
CA GLY A 202 6.48 3.84 0.75
C GLY A 202 5.79 4.11 2.06
N VAL A 203 4.62 4.75 1.98
CA VAL A 203 3.77 5.03 3.13
C VAL A 203 2.64 4.03 3.17
N ILE A 204 2.49 3.31 4.30
CA ILE A 204 1.38 2.37 4.49
C ILE A 204 0.11 3.07 5.01
N GLY A 205 0.27 4.20 5.70
CA GLY A 205 -0.85 4.97 6.25
C GLY A 205 -0.42 6.21 7.02
N CYS A 206 -1.38 6.97 7.48
CA CYS A 206 -1.16 8.12 8.36
C CYS A 206 -1.83 7.89 9.72
N LYS A 207 -1.41 8.64 10.73
CA LYS A 207 -2.03 8.60 12.06
C LYS A 207 -3.53 8.90 11.92
N TYR A 208 -4.34 8.05 12.56
CA TYR A 208 -5.79 8.20 12.50
C TYR A 208 -6.22 9.44 13.26
N GLU A 209 -6.97 10.29 12.58
CA GLU A 209 -7.63 11.45 13.16
C GLU A 209 -9.09 11.12 13.47
N ARG A 210 -9.43 11.14 14.75
CA ARG A 210 -10.80 10.92 15.20
C ARG A 210 -11.67 12.13 14.89
N THR A 211 -12.85 11.89 14.34
CA THR A 211 -13.90 12.89 14.17
C THR A 211 -15.21 12.36 14.70
N ASP A 212 -16.08 13.26 15.13
CA ASP A 212 -17.43 12.89 15.51
C ASP A 212 -18.20 12.42 14.27
N ILE A 213 -19.04 11.41 14.46
CA ILE A 213 -19.86 10.85 13.38
C ILE A 213 -21.27 11.38 13.55
N PRO A 214 -21.75 12.27 12.67
CA PRO A 214 -23.12 12.82 12.71
C PRO A 214 -24.18 11.74 12.58
N ASP A 215 -25.37 12.03 13.06
CA ASP A 215 -26.53 11.14 12.97
C ASP A 215 -26.91 10.84 11.51
N SER A 216 -26.66 11.76 10.58
CA SER A 216 -26.82 11.55 9.15
C SER A 216 -26.03 10.34 8.65
N PHE A 217 -24.74 10.26 8.99
CA PHE A 217 -23.88 9.13 8.63
C PHE A 217 -24.24 7.86 9.40
N ARG A 218 -24.62 7.95 10.68
CA ARG A 218 -25.07 6.79 11.44
C ARG A 218 -26.35 6.17 10.84
N ALA A 219 -27.32 6.99 10.47
CA ALA A 219 -28.55 6.56 9.81
C ALA A 219 -28.29 5.98 8.39
N ALA A 220 -27.28 6.47 7.73
CA ALA A 220 -26.88 5.99 6.41
C ALA A 220 -26.08 4.66 6.46
N CYS A 221 -25.61 4.21 7.62
CA CYS A 221 -24.90 2.92 7.71
C CYS A 221 -25.73 1.78 7.14
N GLY A 222 -25.10 0.88 6.39
CA GLY A 222 -25.75 -0.26 5.75
C GLY A 222 -25.03 -0.72 4.49
N ASN A 223 -25.68 -1.59 3.76
CA ASN A 223 -25.19 -2.09 2.48
C ASN A 223 -25.72 -1.23 1.34
N TYR A 224 -24.91 -1.15 0.30
CA TYR A 224 -25.16 -0.33 -0.88
C TYR A 224 -24.92 -1.13 -2.15
N THR A 225 -25.65 -0.81 -3.19
CA THR A 225 -25.43 -1.31 -4.55
C THR A 225 -25.15 -0.16 -5.50
N ILE A 226 -24.46 -0.41 -6.60
CA ILE A 226 -24.25 0.59 -7.64
C ILE A 226 -25.59 1.00 -8.23
N ALA A 227 -25.86 2.31 -8.24
CA ALA A 227 -27.07 2.90 -8.83
C ALA A 227 -26.79 3.51 -10.21
N ASP A 228 -25.55 3.58 -10.61
CA ASP A 228 -25.13 4.12 -11.90
C ASP A 228 -25.35 3.07 -13.01
N GLU A 229 -26.16 3.43 -14.01
CA GLU A 229 -26.49 2.54 -15.14
C GLU A 229 -25.27 2.06 -15.91
N MET A 230 -24.20 2.89 -16.00
CA MET A 230 -22.96 2.54 -16.69
C MET A 230 -22.22 1.38 -16.02
N PHE A 231 -22.36 1.23 -14.70
CA PHE A 231 -21.61 0.28 -13.90
C PHE A 231 -22.49 -0.81 -13.24
N LYS A 232 -23.78 -0.88 -13.56
CA LYS A 232 -24.75 -1.79 -12.91
C LYS A 232 -24.40 -3.27 -13.01
N ASP A 233 -23.70 -3.67 -14.06
CA ASP A 233 -23.29 -5.06 -14.29
C ASP A 233 -22.02 -5.45 -13.49
N ILE A 234 -21.37 -4.50 -12.85
CA ILE A 234 -20.22 -4.76 -12.00
C ILE A 234 -20.69 -5.31 -10.67
N LYS A 235 -20.31 -6.55 -10.37
CA LYS A 235 -20.52 -7.13 -9.04
C LYS A 235 -19.70 -6.37 -8.01
N CYS A 236 -20.36 -5.52 -7.24
CA CYS A 236 -19.76 -4.71 -6.21
C CYS A 236 -20.48 -4.91 -4.88
N LYS A 237 -19.71 -5.09 -3.81
CA LYS A 237 -20.20 -4.98 -2.43
C LYS A 237 -19.70 -3.66 -1.89
N CYS A 238 -20.62 -2.80 -1.47
CA CYS A 238 -20.29 -1.55 -0.82
C CYS A 238 -21.02 -1.50 0.53
N GLN A 239 -20.30 -1.15 1.59
CA GLN A 239 -20.86 -1.05 2.94
C GLN A 239 -20.30 0.20 3.63
N LEU A 240 -21.18 1.00 4.19
CA LEU A 240 -20.83 2.04 5.15
C LEU A 240 -21.18 1.55 6.55
N LYS A 241 -20.23 1.61 7.49
CA LYS A 241 -20.44 1.09 8.84
C LYS A 241 -19.65 1.88 9.88
N VAL A 242 -20.07 1.78 11.12
CA VAL A 242 -19.32 2.27 12.28
C VAL A 242 -18.68 1.09 12.99
N GLU A 243 -17.37 1.07 13.08
CA GLU A 243 -16.58 0.09 13.85
C GLU A 243 -15.99 0.75 15.09
N GLY A 244 -16.63 0.55 16.25
CA GLY A 244 -16.32 1.32 17.46
C GLY A 244 -16.63 2.80 17.25
N GLU A 245 -15.57 3.63 17.19
CA GLU A 245 -15.69 5.08 16.98
C GLU A 245 -15.23 5.52 15.57
N VAL A 246 -15.04 4.57 14.67
CA VAL A 246 -14.50 4.81 13.32
C VAL A 246 -15.60 4.60 12.29
N LEU A 247 -15.82 5.60 11.44
CA LEU A 247 -16.62 5.44 10.24
C LEU A 247 -15.78 4.78 9.15
N VAL A 248 -16.27 3.69 8.59
CA VAL A 248 -15.55 2.86 7.63
C VAL A 248 -16.37 2.69 6.36
N LEU A 249 -15.72 2.89 5.21
CA LEU A 249 -16.23 2.52 3.89
C LEU A 249 -15.51 1.25 3.42
N GLU A 250 -16.28 0.18 3.22
CA GLU A 250 -15.80 -1.07 2.64
C GLU A 250 -16.36 -1.22 1.23
N ILE A 251 -15.49 -1.38 0.25
CA ILE A 251 -15.87 -1.65 -1.15
C ILE A 251 -15.08 -2.86 -1.62
N ALA A 252 -15.78 -3.83 -2.19
CA ALA A 252 -15.19 -4.97 -2.86
C ALA A 252 -15.80 -5.13 -4.23
N ALA A 253 -15.02 -4.88 -5.25
CA ALA A 253 -15.43 -4.99 -6.66
C ALA A 253 -14.30 -5.62 -7.47
N LEU A 254 -14.62 -6.50 -8.39
CA LEU A 254 -13.65 -7.25 -9.18
C LEU A 254 -12.68 -7.99 -8.23
N ASN A 255 -11.41 -7.65 -8.23
CA ASN A 255 -10.41 -8.22 -7.31
C ASN A 255 -9.85 -7.16 -6.34
N VAL A 256 -10.49 -6.01 -6.29
CA VAL A 256 -10.09 -4.90 -5.41
C VAL A 256 -10.95 -4.92 -4.16
N LYS A 257 -10.30 -4.89 -3.01
CA LYS A 257 -10.94 -4.68 -1.72
C LYS A 257 -10.37 -3.43 -1.08
N LEU A 258 -11.23 -2.43 -0.90
CA LEU A 258 -10.96 -1.22 -0.15
C LEU A 258 -11.62 -1.35 1.22
N ASN A 259 -10.87 -1.03 2.27
CA ASN A 259 -11.41 -0.90 3.62
C ASN A 259 -10.79 0.36 4.22
N SER A 260 -11.48 1.48 4.15
CA SER A 260 -10.93 2.78 4.48
C SER A 260 -11.64 3.43 5.65
N CYS A 261 -10.83 3.99 6.55
CA CYS A 261 -11.32 4.87 7.60
C CYS A 261 -11.70 6.22 7.00
N LEU A 262 -12.82 6.75 7.41
CA LEU A 262 -13.31 8.04 6.97
C LEU A 262 -13.10 9.10 8.05
N LYS A 263 -12.71 10.32 7.64
CA LYS A 263 -12.75 11.54 8.41
C LYS A 263 -13.99 12.32 7.98
N VAL A 264 -14.91 12.53 8.89
CA VAL A 264 -16.07 13.36 8.63
C VAL A 264 -15.63 14.82 8.63
N VAL A 265 -15.99 15.55 7.59
CA VAL A 265 -15.66 16.98 7.42
C VAL A 265 -16.91 17.85 7.30
N GLY A 266 -18.10 17.27 7.32
CA GLY A 266 -19.40 17.96 7.28
C GLY A 266 -20.54 16.98 7.54
N GLU A 267 -21.76 17.49 7.59
CA GLU A 267 -22.98 16.70 7.84
C GLU A 267 -23.26 15.63 6.78
N ASP A 268 -22.78 15.85 5.56
CA ASP A 268 -23.00 14.99 4.40
C ASP A 268 -21.70 14.64 3.67
N LEU A 269 -20.55 15.03 4.22
CA LEU A 269 -19.26 14.89 3.57
C LEU A 269 -18.22 14.25 4.50
N ALA A 270 -17.57 13.22 3.99
CA ALA A 270 -16.40 12.60 4.59
C ALA A 270 -15.29 12.44 3.55
N ILE A 271 -14.06 12.26 4.02
CA ILE A 271 -12.89 11.99 3.17
C ILE A 271 -12.19 10.72 3.64
N LEU A 272 -11.57 9.99 2.72
CA LEU A 272 -10.74 8.85 3.07
C LEU A 272 -9.50 9.31 3.82
N GLN A 273 -9.28 8.72 5.00
CA GLN A 273 -8.01 8.85 5.71
C GLN A 273 -7.02 7.80 5.19
N GLY A 274 -5.75 8.14 5.27
CA GLY A 274 -4.66 7.30 4.82
C GLY A 274 -3.69 8.08 3.97
N PHE A 275 -2.83 7.36 3.27
CA PHE A 275 -1.85 7.92 2.37
C PHE A 275 -1.91 7.17 1.01
N GLY A 276 -1.51 7.85 -0.06
CA GLY A 276 -1.48 7.28 -1.40
C GLY A 276 -2.66 7.69 -2.28
N ARG A 277 -2.89 6.91 -3.33
CA ARG A 277 -3.72 7.28 -4.48
C ARG A 277 -5.18 7.65 -4.16
N LEU A 278 -5.76 7.03 -3.12
CA LEU A 278 -7.16 7.28 -2.72
C LEU A 278 -7.29 8.17 -1.48
N ALA A 279 -6.16 8.59 -0.90
CA ALA A 279 -6.19 9.46 0.27
C ALA A 279 -6.87 10.79 -0.06
N ARG A 280 -7.69 11.27 0.89
CA ARG A 280 -8.48 12.50 0.77
C ARG A 280 -9.58 12.48 -0.30
N GLU A 281 -9.85 11.32 -0.93
CA GLU A 281 -10.97 11.20 -1.83
C GLU A 281 -12.29 11.34 -1.06
N MET A 282 -13.24 12.06 -1.67
CA MET A 282 -14.50 12.43 -1.02
C MET A 282 -15.52 11.31 -1.07
N VAL A 283 -16.21 11.12 0.03
CA VAL A 283 -17.44 10.34 0.15
C VAL A 283 -18.58 11.26 0.49
N LYS A 284 -19.46 11.52 -0.49
CA LYS A 284 -20.61 12.39 -0.31
C LYS A 284 -21.86 11.57 -0.01
N LEU A 285 -22.54 11.91 1.09
CA LEU A 285 -23.81 11.34 1.47
C LEU A 285 -24.96 12.22 0.92
N GLN A 286 -26.00 11.60 0.40
CA GLN A 286 -27.23 12.26 -0.01
C GLN A 286 -28.44 11.47 0.50
N LYS A 287 -29.40 12.17 1.11
CA LYS A 287 -30.71 11.62 1.44
C LYS A 287 -31.71 12.08 0.40
N LYS A 288 -32.43 11.14 -0.23
CA LYS A 288 -33.52 11.39 -1.17
C LYS A 288 -34.80 10.75 -0.61
N ASP A 289 -35.92 10.98 -1.26
CA ASP A 289 -37.23 10.44 -0.84
C ASP A 289 -37.22 8.90 -0.78
N ASP A 290 -36.46 8.27 -1.65
CA ASP A 290 -36.34 6.81 -1.81
C ASP A 290 -35.13 6.18 -1.10
N GLY A 291 -34.43 6.95 -0.24
CA GLY A 291 -33.36 6.41 0.60
C GLY A 291 -32.06 7.19 0.59
N TYR A 292 -30.99 6.52 1.07
CA TYR A 292 -29.65 7.10 1.15
C TYR A 292 -28.82 6.72 -0.08
N TYR A 293 -27.99 7.68 -0.49
CA TYR A 293 -27.05 7.52 -1.59
C TYR A 293 -25.65 7.93 -1.13
N LEU A 294 -24.64 7.25 -1.61
CA LEU A 294 -23.23 7.61 -1.47
C LEU A 294 -22.63 7.86 -2.85
N THR A 295 -21.85 8.93 -2.97
CA THR A 295 -21.01 9.14 -4.16
C THR A 295 -19.56 9.00 -3.75
N PHE A 296 -18.82 8.13 -4.44
CA PHE A 296 -17.40 7.89 -4.22
C PHE A 296 -16.72 7.57 -5.57
N SER A 297 -15.56 8.17 -5.85
CA SER A 297 -14.85 8.01 -7.14
C SER A 297 -15.73 8.23 -8.37
N GLY A 298 -16.67 9.17 -8.31
CA GLY A 298 -17.60 9.43 -9.39
C GLY A 298 -18.73 8.42 -9.55
N ILE A 299 -18.75 7.34 -8.77
CA ILE A 299 -19.79 6.29 -8.82
C ILE A 299 -20.83 6.56 -7.74
N VAL A 300 -22.10 6.41 -8.11
CA VAL A 300 -23.24 6.56 -7.20
C VAL A 300 -23.69 5.19 -6.72
N PHE A 301 -23.84 5.06 -5.41
CA PHE A 301 -24.32 3.86 -4.72
C PHE A 301 -25.62 4.18 -4.00
N LYS A 302 -26.60 3.28 -4.08
CA LYS A 302 -27.90 3.36 -3.36
C LYS A 302 -27.92 2.36 -2.23
N LYS A 303 -28.39 2.78 -1.06
CA LYS A 303 -28.61 1.91 0.10
C LYS A 303 -29.71 0.88 -0.20
N ILE A 304 -29.45 -0.39 0.15
CA ILE A 304 -30.38 -1.52 -0.01
C ILE A 304 -30.89 -2.00 1.34
#